data_58d207fa5b646deb5cabd04471e48898
#
_entry.id   58d207fa5b646deb5cabd04471e48898
#
_cell.length_a   1.000
_cell.length_b   1.000
_cell.length_c   1.000
_cell.angle_alpha   90.00
_cell.angle_beta   90.00
_cell.angle_gamma   90.00
#
_symmetry.space_group_name_H-M   'P 1'
#
loop_
_entity.id
_entity.type
_entity.pdbx_description
1 polymer ?
#
loop_
_entity_poly.entity_id
_entity_poly.type
_entity_poly.pdbx_seq_one_letter_code
_entity_poly.pdbx_strand_id
1 'polypeptide(L)'
;TNNAVGNNLMNEKWASDLMRLNKSFIIDRSGKSKKDIYKSLHLASEFIIHSILNDSQSVWIAQKQGRSKDGIDYTDSAVLKMIHLNERKNTTVSEFFNSISLIPVAISYEKDPNDLLKAKELYLTSINSVYEKEPREDLLSISDGITGDKGNVHLYI
;
A
#
# COMPACT_ATOMS: atom_id res chain seq x y z
N THR A 1 -11.09 6.42 -8.86
CA THR A 1 -10.41 5.72 -7.75
C THR A 1 -9.19 6.49 -7.30
N ASN A 2 -9.06 6.72 -5.99
CA ASN A 2 -7.88 7.30 -5.38
C ASN A 2 -6.96 6.17 -4.88
N ASN A 3 -5.64 6.28 -5.11
CA ASN A 3 -4.69 5.21 -4.80
C ASN A 3 -3.81 5.61 -3.61
N ALA A 4 -3.77 4.79 -2.56
CA ALA A 4 -2.89 5.01 -1.43
C ALA A 4 -1.46 4.56 -1.74
N VAL A 5 -0.49 5.44 -1.54
CA VAL A 5 0.93 5.17 -1.79
C VAL A 5 1.79 5.55 -0.58
N GLY A 6 2.90 4.85 -0.39
CA GLY A 6 3.89 5.22 0.61
C GLY A 6 4.72 6.42 0.14
N ASN A 7 5.24 7.21 1.07
CA ASN A 7 6.06 8.38 0.80
C ASN A 7 7.40 8.06 0.11
N ASN A 8 7.93 6.84 0.26
CA ASN A 8 9.16 6.39 -0.40
C ASN A 8 9.08 6.43 -1.94
N LEU A 9 7.88 6.31 -2.52
CA LEU A 9 7.68 6.36 -3.97
C LEU A 9 7.71 7.80 -4.53
N MET A 10 7.73 8.81 -3.67
CA MET A 10 7.69 10.23 -4.06
C MET A 10 9.09 10.88 -4.15
N ASN A 11 10.16 10.12 -3.94
CA ASN A 11 11.52 10.66 -3.89
C ASN A 11 12.02 11.15 -5.25
N GLU A 12 11.56 10.56 -6.35
CA GLU A 12 11.90 10.96 -7.70
C GLU A 12 10.77 11.80 -8.31
N LYS A 13 11.12 12.94 -8.93
CA LYS A 13 10.13 13.88 -9.48
C LYS A 13 9.18 13.20 -10.47
N TRP A 14 9.70 12.44 -11.44
CA TRP A 14 8.89 11.76 -12.45
C TRP A 14 7.93 10.74 -11.83
N ALA A 15 8.37 10.00 -10.80
CA ALA A 15 7.53 9.03 -10.09
C ALA A 15 6.42 9.75 -9.30
N SER A 16 6.76 10.86 -8.65
CA SER A 16 5.79 11.72 -7.97
C SER A 16 4.73 12.26 -8.94
N ASP A 17 5.15 12.76 -10.11
CA ASP A 17 4.23 13.27 -11.12
C ASP A 17 3.31 12.17 -11.67
N LEU A 18 3.85 10.97 -11.92
CA LEU A 18 3.08 9.80 -12.36
C LEU A 18 2.05 9.38 -11.30
N MET A 19 2.45 9.33 -10.01
CA MET A 19 1.54 8.99 -8.92
C MET A 19 0.42 10.01 -8.78
N ARG A 20 0.72 11.31 -8.94
CA ARG A 20 -0.29 12.39 -8.90
C ARG A 20 -1.27 12.29 -10.06
N LEU A 21 -0.79 12.02 -11.28
CA LEU A 21 -1.65 11.78 -12.45
C LEU A 21 -2.58 10.58 -12.22
N ASN A 22 -2.12 9.57 -11.50
CA ASN A 22 -2.92 8.41 -11.12
C ASN A 22 -3.77 8.62 -9.86
N LYS A 23 -4.05 9.88 -9.48
CA LYS A 23 -4.85 10.24 -8.30
C LYS A 23 -4.37 9.57 -7.01
N SER A 24 -3.05 9.49 -6.83
CA SER A 24 -2.48 8.92 -5.63
C SER A 24 -2.41 9.93 -4.49
N PHE A 25 -2.68 9.47 -3.27
CA PHE A 25 -2.46 10.21 -2.03
C PHE A 25 -1.44 9.50 -1.16
N ILE A 26 -0.74 10.24 -0.33
CA ILE A 26 0.39 9.73 0.46
C ILE A 26 -0.09 9.29 1.83
N ILE A 27 0.31 8.09 2.25
CA ILE A 27 0.29 7.66 3.64
C ILE A 27 1.71 7.85 4.19
N ASP A 28 1.92 8.96 4.88
CA ASP A 28 3.23 9.28 5.43
C ASP A 28 3.39 8.66 6.83
N ARG A 29 4.42 7.85 6.98
CA ARG A 29 4.83 7.19 8.24
C ARG A 29 6.23 7.60 8.68
N SER A 30 6.84 8.60 8.03
CA SER A 30 8.20 9.05 8.31
C SER A 30 8.31 10.05 9.46
N GLY A 31 7.22 10.30 10.17
CA GLY A 31 7.17 11.25 11.29
C GLY A 31 8.22 10.95 12.37
N LYS A 32 8.90 11.99 12.86
CA LYS A 32 9.95 11.88 13.90
C LYS A 32 9.40 11.53 15.28
N SER A 33 8.12 11.73 15.51
CA SER A 33 7.46 11.41 16.77
C SER A 33 6.19 10.57 16.54
N LYS A 34 5.78 9.83 17.58
CA LYS A 34 4.50 9.09 17.56
C LYS A 34 3.31 10.03 17.30
N LYS A 35 3.40 11.29 17.76
CA LYS A 35 2.36 12.30 17.56
C LYS A 35 2.27 12.72 16.09
N ASP A 36 3.40 12.87 15.41
CA ASP A 36 3.42 13.25 13.99
C ASP A 36 2.88 12.11 13.11
N ILE A 37 3.32 10.87 13.38
CA ILE A 37 2.78 9.68 12.71
C ILE A 37 1.27 9.58 12.92
N TYR A 38 0.79 9.77 14.15
CA TYR A 38 -0.64 9.74 14.45
C TYR A 38 -1.42 10.79 13.66
N LYS A 39 -0.91 12.04 13.59
CA LYS A 39 -1.54 13.13 12.83
C LYS A 39 -1.62 12.79 11.33
N SER A 40 -0.55 12.25 10.78
CA SER A 40 -0.50 11.86 9.36
C SER A 40 -1.49 10.73 9.05
N LEU A 41 -1.57 9.71 9.91
CA LEU A 41 -2.53 8.61 9.76
C LEU A 41 -3.98 9.09 9.94
N HIS A 42 -4.21 10.05 10.84
CA HIS A 42 -5.53 10.67 11.04
C HIS A 42 -5.98 11.43 9.78
N LEU A 43 -5.07 12.23 9.20
CA LEU A 43 -5.33 12.95 7.94
C LEU A 43 -5.62 11.98 6.79
N ALA A 44 -4.86 10.88 6.69
CA ALA A 44 -5.11 9.85 5.69
C ALA A 44 -6.49 9.19 5.87
N SER A 45 -6.87 8.89 7.12
CA SER A 45 -8.20 8.37 7.45
C SER A 45 -9.31 9.34 7.05
N GLU A 46 -9.17 10.61 7.39
CA GLU A 46 -10.12 11.68 7.04
C GLU A 46 -10.29 11.79 5.53
N PHE A 47 -9.18 11.80 4.79
CA PHE A 47 -9.19 11.84 3.32
C PHE A 47 -9.90 10.62 2.71
N ILE A 48 -9.64 9.41 3.22
CA ILE A 48 -10.29 8.17 2.77
C ILE A 48 -11.80 8.27 2.96
N ILE A 49 -12.23 8.64 4.16
CA ILE A 49 -13.65 8.75 4.51
C ILE A 49 -14.34 9.81 3.66
N HIS A 50 -13.73 10.99 3.52
CA HIS A 50 -14.27 12.06 2.68
C HIS A 50 -14.40 11.61 1.21
N SER A 51 -13.36 10.97 0.66
CA SER A 51 -13.39 10.47 -0.71
C SER A 51 -14.55 9.50 -0.95
N ILE A 52 -14.80 8.59 0.00
CA ILE A 52 -15.85 7.57 -0.15
C ILE A 52 -17.23 8.17 0.06
N LEU A 53 -17.44 8.88 1.18
CA LEU A 53 -18.78 9.31 1.59
C LEU A 53 -19.23 10.62 0.96
N ASN A 54 -18.33 11.55 0.67
CA ASN A 54 -18.67 12.86 0.13
C ASN A 54 -18.44 12.94 -1.38
N ASP A 55 -17.30 12.45 -1.86
CA ASP A 55 -16.94 12.56 -3.28
C ASP A 55 -17.40 11.36 -4.12
N SER A 56 -17.96 10.31 -3.51
CA SER A 56 -18.34 9.05 -4.16
C SER A 56 -17.18 8.44 -4.97
N GLN A 57 -15.95 8.57 -4.46
CA GLN A 57 -14.74 8.02 -5.07
C GLN A 57 -14.30 6.76 -4.35
N SER A 58 -14.02 5.71 -5.10
CA SER A 58 -13.39 4.52 -4.53
C SER A 58 -11.94 4.79 -4.10
N VAL A 59 -11.51 4.12 -3.07
CA VAL A 59 -10.12 4.16 -2.60
C VAL A 59 -9.49 2.77 -2.71
N TRP A 60 -8.31 2.70 -3.33
CA TRP A 60 -7.50 1.50 -3.40
C TRP A 60 -6.34 1.59 -2.41
N ILE A 61 -6.22 0.60 -1.55
CA ILE A 61 -5.18 0.54 -0.53
C ILE A 61 -4.65 -0.89 -0.37
N ALA A 62 -3.32 -1.04 -0.26
CA ALA A 62 -2.72 -2.32 0.02
C ALA A 62 -3.06 -2.81 1.44
N GLN A 63 -3.32 -4.11 1.58
CA GLN A 63 -3.69 -4.74 2.85
C GLN A 63 -2.56 -4.74 3.88
N LYS A 64 -1.31 -4.56 3.45
CA LYS A 64 -0.11 -4.55 4.29
C LYS A 64 0.95 -3.64 3.67
N GLN A 65 1.85 -3.14 4.49
CA GLN A 65 3.04 -2.43 4.01
C GLN A 65 4.05 -3.41 3.42
N GLY A 66 4.64 -3.02 2.30
CA GLY A 66 5.64 -3.82 1.58
C GLY A 66 5.01 -4.83 0.63
N ARG A 67 5.87 -5.57 -0.05
CA ARG A 67 5.50 -6.64 -0.98
C ARG A 67 5.47 -7.98 -0.26
N SER A 68 4.56 -8.87 -0.66
CA SER A 68 4.70 -10.28 -0.33
C SER A 68 5.92 -10.84 -1.10
N LYS A 69 6.89 -11.44 -0.38
CA LYS A 69 8.14 -11.94 -0.96
C LYS A 69 8.15 -13.46 -1.10
N ASP A 70 7.39 -14.12 -0.25
CA ASP A 70 7.26 -15.58 -0.15
C ASP A 70 5.96 -16.11 -0.78
N GLY A 71 5.20 -15.25 -1.45
CA GLY A 71 3.90 -15.59 -2.03
C GLY A 71 2.76 -15.67 -1.02
N ILE A 72 3.03 -15.42 0.28
CA ILE A 72 2.01 -15.43 1.33
C ILE A 72 1.70 -13.99 1.73
N ASP A 73 0.46 -13.56 1.54
CA ASP A 73 0.03 -12.21 1.88
C ASP A 73 -1.05 -12.25 2.98
N TYR A 74 -0.74 -11.63 4.11
CA TYR A 74 -1.65 -11.52 5.24
C TYR A 74 -2.16 -10.09 5.37
N THR A 75 -3.46 -9.94 5.61
CA THR A 75 -4.04 -8.63 5.94
C THR A 75 -3.51 -8.15 7.29
N ASP A 76 -2.96 -6.93 7.29
CA ASP A 76 -2.55 -6.28 8.54
C ASP A 76 -3.73 -5.50 9.14
N SER A 77 -4.10 -5.86 10.36
CA SER A 77 -5.16 -5.17 11.09
C SER A 77 -4.89 -3.67 11.29
N ALA A 78 -3.63 -3.25 11.20
CA ALA A 78 -3.25 -1.84 11.29
C ALA A 78 -3.85 -0.99 10.16
N VAL A 79 -4.03 -1.57 8.97
CA VAL A 79 -4.67 -0.88 7.84
C VAL A 79 -6.14 -0.58 8.16
N LEU A 80 -6.88 -1.57 8.65
CA LEU A 80 -8.29 -1.38 9.03
C LEU A 80 -8.43 -0.37 10.19
N LYS A 81 -7.56 -0.47 11.20
CA LYS A 81 -7.52 0.50 12.30
C LYS A 81 -7.22 1.92 11.82
N MET A 82 -6.33 2.07 10.83
CA MET A 82 -6.00 3.35 10.23
C MET A 82 -7.19 3.93 9.46
N ILE A 83 -7.89 3.12 8.66
CA ILE A 83 -9.08 3.58 7.92
C ILE A 83 -10.18 4.07 8.88
N HIS A 84 -10.43 3.38 10.00
CA HIS A 84 -11.45 3.76 11.00
C HIS A 84 -10.99 4.88 11.95
N LEU A 85 -9.72 5.31 11.89
CA LEU A 85 -9.11 6.16 12.92
C LEU A 85 -9.85 7.46 13.19
N ASN A 86 -10.36 8.13 12.16
CA ASN A 86 -11.10 9.38 12.28
C ASN A 86 -12.48 9.18 12.94
N GLU A 87 -13.14 8.06 12.66
CA GLU A 87 -14.50 7.77 13.15
C GLU A 87 -14.54 6.91 14.42
N ARG A 88 -13.41 6.48 14.95
CA ARG A 88 -13.33 5.55 16.09
C ARG A 88 -14.01 6.00 17.37
N LYS A 89 -14.29 7.31 17.53
CA LYS A 89 -15.01 7.87 18.67
C LYS A 89 -16.51 7.95 18.43
N ASN A 90 -16.94 7.92 17.17
CA ASN A 90 -18.32 8.15 16.74
C ASN A 90 -19.04 6.85 16.39
N THR A 91 -18.29 5.84 15.91
CA THR A 91 -18.85 4.57 15.42
C THR A 91 -18.06 3.37 15.95
N THR A 92 -18.71 2.24 16.08
CA THR A 92 -18.02 0.96 16.28
C THR A 92 -17.37 0.51 14.96
N VAL A 93 -16.41 -0.40 15.04
CA VAL A 93 -15.76 -0.99 13.87
C VAL A 93 -16.79 -1.62 12.92
N SER A 94 -17.76 -2.35 13.48
CA SER A 94 -18.80 -3.03 12.67
C SER A 94 -19.70 -2.02 11.97
N GLU A 95 -20.20 -1.01 12.67
CA GLU A 95 -21.04 0.04 12.08
C GLU A 95 -20.30 0.78 10.96
N PHE A 96 -19.05 1.14 11.21
CA PHE A 96 -18.24 1.86 10.22
C PHE A 96 -18.04 1.04 8.95
N PHE A 97 -17.55 -0.21 9.06
CA PHE A 97 -17.28 -1.03 7.88
C PHE A 97 -18.55 -1.52 7.16
N ASN A 98 -19.70 -1.53 7.84
CA ASN A 98 -20.99 -1.74 7.19
C ASN A 98 -21.49 -0.48 6.44
N SER A 99 -21.05 0.72 6.82
CA SER A 99 -21.43 1.97 6.14
C SER A 99 -20.63 2.23 4.86
N ILE A 100 -19.49 1.59 4.70
CA ILE A 100 -18.67 1.66 3.49
C ILE A 100 -18.61 0.29 2.81
N SER A 101 -18.59 0.27 1.48
CA SER A 101 -18.47 -0.98 0.72
C SER A 101 -17.01 -1.42 0.69
N LEU A 102 -16.58 -2.15 1.72
CA LEU A 102 -15.24 -2.73 1.77
C LEU A 102 -15.17 -4.00 0.91
N ILE A 103 -14.35 -3.96 -0.12
CA ILE A 103 -14.16 -5.07 -1.05
C ILE A 103 -12.73 -5.60 -0.93
N PRO A 104 -12.52 -6.79 -0.39
CA PRO A 104 -11.21 -7.43 -0.41
C PRO A 104 -10.89 -7.91 -1.82
N VAL A 105 -9.67 -7.64 -2.29
CA VAL A 105 -9.20 -8.05 -3.61
C VAL A 105 -7.89 -8.79 -3.46
N ALA A 106 -7.81 -9.99 -4.05
CA ALA A 106 -6.57 -10.74 -4.18
C ALA A 106 -6.16 -10.82 -5.65
N ILE A 107 -4.86 -10.61 -5.92
CA ILE A 107 -4.29 -10.68 -7.26
C ILE A 107 -3.20 -11.75 -7.25
N SER A 108 -3.25 -12.67 -8.21
CA SER A 108 -2.18 -13.62 -8.43
C SER A 108 -1.69 -13.59 -9.88
N TYR A 109 -0.40 -13.77 -10.03
CA TYR A 109 0.29 -13.82 -11.33
C TYR A 109 0.81 -15.24 -11.57
N GLU A 110 0.71 -15.72 -12.79
CA GLU A 110 1.34 -17.00 -13.20
C GLU A 110 2.87 -16.89 -13.10
N LYS A 111 3.42 -15.73 -13.47
CA LYS A 111 4.83 -15.38 -13.38
C LYS A 111 4.99 -14.08 -12.61
N ASP A 112 5.86 -14.06 -11.61
CA ASP A 112 6.19 -12.84 -10.89
C ASP A 112 7.43 -12.18 -11.52
N PRO A 113 7.31 -11.01 -12.17
CA PRO A 113 8.46 -10.35 -12.80
C PRO A 113 9.58 -9.99 -11.81
N ASN A 114 9.28 -9.99 -10.52
CA ASN A 114 10.22 -9.66 -9.45
C ASN A 114 10.68 -10.87 -8.62
N ASP A 115 10.45 -12.10 -9.09
CA ASP A 115 10.76 -13.31 -8.34
C ASP A 115 12.25 -13.40 -7.94
N LEU A 116 13.16 -13.10 -8.87
CA LEU A 116 14.61 -13.09 -8.60
C LEU A 116 15.01 -12.04 -7.57
N LEU A 117 14.45 -10.83 -7.63
CA LEU A 117 14.72 -9.77 -6.66
C LEU A 117 14.18 -10.15 -5.28
N LYS A 118 13.00 -10.74 -5.22
CA LYS A 118 12.40 -11.25 -3.98
C LYS A 118 13.21 -12.39 -3.39
N ALA A 119 13.64 -13.35 -4.21
CA ALA A 119 14.46 -14.47 -3.79
C ALA A 119 15.82 -13.99 -3.25
N LYS A 120 16.47 -13.04 -3.93
CA LYS A 120 17.72 -12.41 -3.47
C LYS A 120 17.55 -11.76 -2.10
N GLU A 121 16.48 -10.97 -1.92
CA GLU A 121 16.21 -10.30 -0.64
C GLU A 121 15.97 -11.31 0.49
N LEU A 122 15.16 -12.36 0.25
CA LEU A 122 14.92 -13.42 1.23
C LEU A 122 16.20 -14.15 1.60
N TYR A 123 17.02 -14.52 0.61
CA TYR A 123 18.29 -15.21 0.82
C TYR A 123 19.26 -14.36 1.65
N LEU A 124 19.48 -13.10 1.25
CA LEU A 124 20.39 -12.21 1.95
C LEU A 124 19.90 -11.88 3.36
N THR A 125 18.59 -11.73 3.56
CA THR A 125 18.00 -11.54 4.89
C THR A 125 18.22 -12.76 5.77
N SER A 126 18.14 -13.98 5.21
CA SER A 126 18.37 -15.22 5.97
C SER A 126 19.81 -15.37 6.48
N ILE A 127 20.79 -14.83 5.75
CA ILE A 127 22.21 -14.89 6.12
C ILE A 127 22.60 -13.72 7.04
N ASN A 128 22.18 -12.50 6.68
CA ASN A 128 22.68 -11.27 7.31
C ASN A 128 21.70 -10.68 8.34
N SER A 129 20.53 -11.30 8.54
CA SER A 129 19.42 -10.82 9.38
C SER A 129 18.79 -9.49 8.93
N VAL A 130 19.46 -8.71 8.08
CA VAL A 130 19.01 -7.44 7.52
C VAL A 130 19.41 -7.40 6.04
N TYR A 131 18.49 -6.90 5.21
CA TYR A 131 18.74 -6.59 3.81
C TYR A 131 18.69 -5.08 3.60
N GLU A 132 19.78 -4.50 3.16
CA GLU A 132 19.82 -3.11 2.71
C GLU A 132 19.61 -3.05 1.21
N LYS A 133 18.59 -2.30 0.78
CA LYS A 133 18.28 -2.15 -0.64
C LYS A 133 19.34 -1.30 -1.34
N GLU A 134 19.69 -1.71 -2.54
CA GLU A 134 20.53 -0.91 -3.42
C GLU A 134 19.81 0.39 -3.84
N PRO A 135 20.58 1.46 -4.15
CA PRO A 135 20.01 2.68 -4.69
C PRO A 135 19.14 2.39 -5.92
N ARG A 136 17.92 2.93 -5.94
CA ARG A 136 16.93 2.75 -7.02
C ARG A 136 16.34 1.33 -7.19
N GLU A 137 16.62 0.40 -6.30
CA GLU A 137 16.07 -0.96 -6.38
C GLU A 137 14.54 -0.97 -6.42
N ASP A 138 13.88 -0.11 -5.63
CA ASP A 138 12.42 0.02 -5.65
C ASP A 138 11.91 0.49 -7.03
N LEU A 139 12.61 1.42 -7.69
CA LEU A 139 12.23 1.93 -9.01
C LEU A 139 12.42 0.88 -10.10
N LEU A 140 13.54 0.14 -10.06
CA LEU A 140 13.78 -0.96 -10.98
C LEU A 140 12.71 -2.04 -10.81
N SER A 141 12.42 -2.41 -9.58
CA SER A 141 11.37 -3.37 -9.28
C SER A 141 9.97 -2.94 -9.76
N ILE A 142 9.64 -1.65 -9.69
CA ILE A 142 8.39 -1.12 -10.24
C ILE A 142 8.41 -1.21 -11.76
N SER A 143 9.52 -0.82 -12.41
CA SER A 143 9.68 -0.93 -13.85
C SER A 143 9.50 -2.38 -14.33
N ASP A 144 10.20 -3.32 -13.70
CA ASP A 144 10.09 -4.75 -14.02
C ASP A 144 8.67 -5.28 -13.76
N GLY A 145 8.05 -4.82 -12.68
CA GLY A 145 6.66 -5.14 -12.37
C GLY A 145 5.67 -4.63 -13.42
N ILE A 146 5.96 -3.52 -14.10
CA ILE A 146 5.11 -2.96 -15.17
C ILE A 146 5.37 -3.67 -16.49
N THR A 147 6.64 -3.82 -16.87
CA THR A 147 7.05 -4.27 -18.21
C THR A 147 7.22 -5.78 -18.35
N GLY A 148 7.48 -6.48 -17.24
CA GLY A 148 7.77 -7.91 -17.23
C GLY A 148 6.55 -8.77 -17.57
N ASP A 149 6.83 -9.95 -18.14
CA ASP A 149 5.81 -10.96 -18.46
C ASP A 149 5.20 -11.53 -17.16
N LYS A 150 3.88 -11.50 -17.07
CA LYS A 150 3.12 -11.97 -15.92
C LYS A 150 2.38 -13.28 -16.18
N GLY A 151 2.39 -13.74 -17.46
CA GLY A 151 1.53 -14.83 -17.88
C GLY A 151 0.06 -14.51 -17.62
N ASN A 152 -0.70 -15.46 -17.10
CA ASN A 152 -2.09 -15.25 -16.72
C ASN A 152 -2.16 -14.46 -15.40
N VAL A 153 -3.08 -13.52 -15.35
CA VAL A 153 -3.36 -12.72 -14.15
C VAL A 153 -4.76 -13.04 -13.65
N HIS A 154 -4.88 -13.44 -12.41
CA HIS A 154 -6.16 -13.74 -11.78
C HIS A 154 -6.49 -12.69 -10.71
N LEU A 155 -7.69 -12.15 -10.80
CA LEU A 155 -8.27 -11.22 -9.83
C LEU A 155 -9.43 -11.91 -9.12
N TYR A 156 -9.38 -11.94 -7.79
CA TYR A 156 -10.44 -12.46 -6.93
C TYR A 156 -11.01 -11.32 -6.10
N ILE A 157 -12.35 -11.27 -6.05
CA ILE A 157 -13.13 -10.28 -5.31
C ILE A 157 -14.05 -10.99 -4.34
#